data_15bca9938e9c14f0ac60a283b265a655
#
_entry.id   15bca9938e9c14f0ac60a283b265a655
#
_cell.length_a   1.000
_cell.length_b   1.000
_cell.length_c   1.000
_cell.angle_alpha   90.00
_cell.angle_beta   90.00
_cell.angle_gamma   90.00
#
_symmetry.space_group_name_H-M   'P 1'
#
loop_
_entity.id
_entity.type
_entity.pdbx_description
1 polymer ?
#
loop_
_entity_poly.entity_id
_entity_poly.type
_entity_poly.pdbx_seq_one_letter_code
_entity_poly.pdbx_strand_id
1 'polypeptide(L)'
;GVRSRFTERGFKEESLMLSGDLNVVDLQWTVQYKIGDPKDFLFQVKDVDSAIRDMSESVMRRVVGNRLFDFVLTVGRAEIADRVKVEMQKVLDSYRTGIQVVNVKMQNVTPPGPVEAAFNEVNEAEQERESKINQAQAAYNREIPKAKGSALQTISQAEGYALERVNLAQGEANRFLDVLKEYRQAKDVTKRRLYLESMNQLFNRVSEIYVIDADQKGLVPLLDLQKARGK
;
A
#
# COMPACT_ATOMS: atom_id res chain seq x y z
N GLY A 1 -3.06 8.24 -48.92
CA GLY A 1 -2.32 7.29 -48.10
C GLY A 1 -1.20 7.98 -47.37
N VAL A 2 -1.21 7.89 -46.03
CA VAL A 2 -0.13 8.42 -45.17
C VAL A 2 1.12 7.61 -45.45
N ARG A 3 2.11 8.18 -46.17
CA ARG A 3 3.43 7.56 -46.28
C ARG A 3 4.26 7.98 -45.08
N SER A 4 4.43 7.07 -44.13
CA SER A 4 5.37 7.22 -43.02
C SER A 4 6.77 6.85 -43.55
N ARG A 5 7.66 7.84 -43.73
CA ARG A 5 9.08 7.61 -43.98
C ARG A 5 9.76 7.59 -42.60
N PHE A 6 9.96 6.43 -42.08
CA PHE A 6 10.79 6.22 -40.91
C PHE A 6 12.24 6.05 -41.38
N THR A 7 13.12 6.99 -41.10
CA THR A 7 14.55 6.87 -41.39
C THR A 7 15.23 6.44 -40.09
N GLU A 8 15.62 5.17 -40.01
CA GLU A 8 16.35 4.60 -38.85
C GLU A 8 17.81 5.06 -38.72
N ARG A 9 18.26 5.95 -39.58
CA ARG A 9 19.61 6.52 -39.43
C ARG A 9 19.59 7.49 -38.27
N GLY A 10 19.98 6.99 -37.09
CA GLY A 10 20.19 7.83 -35.92
C GLY A 10 21.27 8.86 -36.16
N PHE A 11 20.88 10.12 -36.28
CA PHE A 11 21.78 11.25 -36.33
C PHE A 11 22.23 11.56 -34.89
N LYS A 12 23.22 10.80 -34.41
CA LYS A 12 23.73 10.94 -33.03
C LYS A 12 24.22 12.35 -32.67
N GLU A 13 24.65 13.10 -33.67
CA GLU A 13 25.15 14.48 -33.50
C GLU A 13 23.99 15.47 -33.31
N GLU A 14 22.83 15.23 -33.90
CA GLU A 14 21.64 16.06 -33.81
C GLU A 14 20.84 15.81 -32.50
N SER A 15 20.98 14.60 -31.92
CA SER A 15 20.26 14.22 -30.69
C SER A 15 20.86 14.84 -29.41
N LEU A 16 22.14 15.21 -29.45
CA LEU A 16 22.84 15.79 -28.31
C LEU A 16 22.54 17.28 -28.19
N MET A 17 21.92 17.68 -27.07
CA MET A 17 21.54 19.07 -26.79
C MET A 17 22.02 19.50 -25.41
N LEU A 18 22.25 20.81 -25.26
CA LEU A 18 22.56 21.42 -23.97
C LEU A 18 21.26 21.94 -23.32
N SER A 19 21.08 21.63 -22.07
CA SER A 19 20.06 22.24 -21.20
C SER A 19 20.50 23.61 -20.68
N GLY A 20 19.61 24.37 -20.06
CA GLY A 20 19.88 25.71 -19.55
C GLY A 20 20.92 25.75 -18.42
N ASP A 21 21.14 24.64 -17.74
CA ASP A 21 22.15 24.41 -16.70
C ASP A 21 23.44 23.75 -17.25
N LEU A 22 23.64 23.83 -18.58
CA LEU A 22 24.84 23.34 -19.31
C LEU A 22 25.08 21.84 -19.22
N ASN A 23 24.05 21.05 -18.91
CA ASN A 23 24.14 19.60 -18.98
C ASN A 23 23.80 19.10 -20.38
N VAL A 24 24.46 18.02 -20.80
CA VAL A 24 24.19 17.39 -22.10
C VAL A 24 23.07 16.37 -21.96
N VAL A 25 22.10 16.44 -22.87
CA VAL A 25 20.96 15.51 -22.98
C VAL A 25 20.98 14.85 -24.34
N ASP A 26 20.81 13.53 -24.38
CA ASP A 26 20.49 12.79 -25.61
C ASP A 26 18.98 12.73 -25.76
N LEU A 27 18.45 13.38 -26.80
CA LEU A 27 17.03 13.59 -26.96
C LEU A 27 16.59 13.21 -28.37
N GLN A 28 15.67 12.25 -28.45
CA GLN A 28 15.04 11.83 -29.70
C GLN A 28 13.59 12.26 -29.74
N TRP A 29 13.15 12.76 -30.91
CA TRP A 29 11.78 13.22 -31.10
C TRP A 29 11.26 12.87 -32.48
N THR A 30 9.94 12.84 -32.60
CA THR A 30 9.23 12.63 -33.85
C THR A 30 8.26 13.76 -34.09
N VAL A 31 8.30 14.34 -35.28
CA VAL A 31 7.37 15.37 -35.73
C VAL A 31 6.36 14.74 -36.67
N GLN A 32 5.08 14.87 -36.35
CA GLN A 32 3.98 14.49 -37.23
C GLN A 32 3.37 15.73 -37.86
N TYR A 33 3.36 15.79 -39.17
CA TYR A 33 2.81 16.93 -39.91
C TYR A 33 1.85 16.48 -41.01
N LYS A 34 1.04 17.41 -41.48
CA LYS A 34 0.20 17.23 -42.66
C LYS A 34 0.37 18.44 -43.58
N ILE A 35 0.09 18.23 -44.86
CA ILE A 35 0.09 19.31 -45.85
C ILE A 35 -1.20 20.10 -45.66
N GLY A 36 -1.09 21.39 -45.31
CA GLY A 36 -2.18 22.32 -45.17
C GLY A 36 -2.50 23.05 -46.47
N ASP A 37 -1.46 23.60 -47.15
CA ASP A 37 -1.56 24.22 -48.47
C ASP A 37 -0.65 23.52 -49.48
N PRO A 38 -1.20 22.77 -50.43
CA PRO A 38 -0.38 22.05 -51.43
C PRO A 38 0.42 22.97 -52.37
N LYS A 39 -0.07 24.19 -52.62
CA LYS A 39 0.62 25.16 -53.49
C LYS A 39 1.90 25.64 -52.84
N ASP A 40 1.79 26.10 -51.59
CA ASP A 40 2.95 26.59 -50.84
C ASP A 40 3.93 25.44 -50.58
N PHE A 41 3.45 24.24 -50.29
CA PHE A 41 4.28 23.05 -50.09
C PHE A 41 5.12 22.68 -51.32
N LEU A 42 4.60 22.83 -52.55
CA LEU A 42 5.29 22.45 -53.77
C LEU A 42 6.21 23.55 -54.37
N PHE A 43 5.88 24.81 -54.13
CA PHE A 43 6.51 25.89 -54.85
C PHE A 43 7.35 26.85 -54.00
N GLN A 44 7.19 26.85 -52.67
CA GLN A 44 7.89 27.78 -51.79
C GLN A 44 9.21 27.21 -51.24
N VAL A 45 9.32 25.90 -51.04
CA VAL A 45 10.49 25.26 -50.43
C VAL A 45 10.95 24.11 -51.30
N LYS A 46 12.27 24.12 -51.62
CA LYS A 46 12.88 23.12 -52.50
C LYS A 46 12.92 21.72 -51.90
N ASP A 47 13.25 21.59 -50.62
CA ASP A 47 13.31 20.32 -49.87
C ASP A 47 12.62 20.52 -48.52
N VAL A 48 11.37 20.11 -48.48
CA VAL A 48 10.52 20.31 -47.31
C VAL A 48 10.91 19.38 -46.15
N ASP A 49 11.33 18.16 -46.44
CA ASP A 49 11.69 17.18 -45.42
C ASP A 49 12.95 17.63 -44.66
N SER A 50 13.98 18.15 -45.37
CA SER A 50 15.14 18.76 -44.74
C SER A 50 14.80 20.00 -43.96
N ALA A 51 13.98 20.91 -44.50
CA ALA A 51 13.57 22.13 -43.83
C ALA A 51 12.81 21.85 -42.51
N ILE A 52 11.90 20.86 -42.48
CA ILE A 52 11.21 20.44 -41.27
C ILE A 52 12.21 19.92 -40.22
N ARG A 53 13.18 19.13 -40.61
CA ARG A 53 14.22 18.60 -39.72
C ARG A 53 15.02 19.73 -39.09
N ASP A 54 15.63 20.59 -39.92
CA ASP A 54 16.48 21.69 -39.46
C ASP A 54 15.72 22.66 -38.56
N MET A 55 14.47 22.97 -38.91
CA MET A 55 13.58 23.82 -38.09
C MET A 55 13.20 23.13 -36.78
N SER A 56 12.88 21.82 -36.81
CA SER A 56 12.53 21.08 -35.59
C SER A 56 13.73 21.00 -34.63
N GLU A 57 14.92 20.76 -35.13
CA GLU A 57 16.17 20.76 -34.37
C GLU A 57 16.43 22.13 -33.74
N SER A 58 16.37 23.19 -34.52
CA SER A 58 16.62 24.56 -34.06
C SER A 58 15.64 24.97 -32.96
N VAL A 59 14.35 24.70 -33.16
CA VAL A 59 13.31 25.01 -32.15
C VAL A 59 13.47 24.16 -30.91
N MET A 60 13.71 22.83 -31.06
CA MET A 60 13.92 21.93 -29.93
C MET A 60 15.12 22.38 -29.10
N ARG A 61 16.26 22.65 -29.74
CA ARG A 61 17.49 23.14 -29.11
C ARG A 61 17.26 24.43 -28.32
N ARG A 62 16.49 25.34 -28.86
CA ARG A 62 16.11 26.62 -28.19
C ARG A 62 15.21 26.38 -26.98
N VAL A 63 14.21 25.51 -27.08
CA VAL A 63 13.26 25.23 -25.99
C VAL A 63 13.95 24.47 -24.87
N VAL A 64 14.76 23.46 -25.19
CA VAL A 64 15.52 22.65 -24.21
C VAL A 64 16.59 23.50 -23.53
N GLY A 65 17.32 24.35 -24.28
CA GLY A 65 18.36 25.22 -23.74
C GLY A 65 17.85 26.28 -22.74
N ASN A 66 16.55 26.49 -22.66
CA ASN A 66 15.92 27.37 -21.68
C ASN A 66 15.31 26.59 -20.49
N ARG A 67 15.58 25.30 -20.34
CA ARG A 67 15.04 24.43 -19.28
C ARG A 67 16.15 23.75 -18.50
N LEU A 68 15.88 23.45 -17.25
CA LEU A 68 16.78 22.65 -16.41
C LEU A 68 16.80 21.20 -16.86
N PHE A 69 17.93 20.55 -16.70
CA PHE A 69 18.16 19.17 -17.08
C PHE A 69 17.14 18.19 -16.46
N ASP A 70 16.93 18.28 -15.17
CA ASP A 70 15.97 17.42 -14.45
C ASP A 70 14.53 17.59 -14.97
N PHE A 71 14.14 18.81 -15.33
CA PHE A 71 12.84 19.08 -15.91
C PHE A 71 12.66 18.41 -17.27
N VAL A 72 13.71 18.43 -18.11
CA VAL A 72 13.71 17.79 -19.43
C VAL A 72 13.60 16.26 -19.31
N LEU A 73 14.30 15.66 -18.33
CA LEU A 73 14.29 14.22 -18.12
C LEU A 73 12.96 13.68 -17.55
N THR A 74 12.27 14.46 -16.76
CA THR A 74 11.15 13.96 -15.94
C THR A 74 9.79 14.49 -16.42
N VAL A 75 9.28 15.52 -15.77
CA VAL A 75 7.91 16.01 -15.92
C VAL A 75 7.71 16.95 -17.11
N GLY A 76 8.79 17.52 -17.64
CA GLY A 76 8.71 18.56 -18.65
C GLY A 76 8.44 18.09 -20.08
N ARG A 77 8.47 16.79 -20.36
CA ARG A 77 8.39 16.24 -21.71
C ARG A 77 7.15 16.68 -22.48
N ALA A 78 5.98 16.68 -21.86
CA ALA A 78 4.72 17.09 -22.48
C ALA A 78 4.72 18.60 -22.76
N GLU A 79 5.12 19.41 -21.79
CA GLU A 79 5.20 20.87 -21.95
C GLU A 79 6.18 21.29 -23.04
N ILE A 80 7.36 20.65 -23.07
CA ILE A 80 8.38 20.89 -24.10
C ILE A 80 7.83 20.54 -25.49
N ALA A 81 7.19 19.38 -25.65
CA ALA A 81 6.61 18.93 -26.90
C ALA A 81 5.53 19.91 -27.42
N ASP A 82 4.64 20.37 -26.54
CA ASP A 82 3.60 21.34 -26.87
C ASP A 82 4.22 22.70 -27.26
N ARG A 83 5.22 23.15 -26.51
CA ARG A 83 5.92 24.40 -26.79
C ARG A 83 6.64 24.34 -28.13
N VAL A 84 7.36 23.24 -28.42
CA VAL A 84 8.04 23.03 -29.69
C VAL A 84 7.03 23.01 -30.83
N LYS A 85 5.89 22.33 -30.67
CA LYS A 85 4.84 22.32 -31.68
C LYS A 85 4.38 23.75 -32.04
N VAL A 86 4.09 24.57 -31.05
CA VAL A 86 3.61 25.95 -31.26
C VAL A 86 4.69 26.83 -31.90
N GLU A 87 5.93 26.76 -31.41
CA GLU A 87 7.03 27.56 -31.95
C GLU A 87 7.44 27.11 -33.34
N MET A 88 7.46 25.79 -33.59
CA MET A 88 7.73 25.22 -34.90
C MET A 88 6.67 25.65 -35.93
N GLN A 89 5.39 25.63 -35.57
CA GLN A 89 4.33 26.08 -36.47
C GLN A 89 4.53 27.55 -36.85
N LYS A 90 4.87 28.45 -35.91
CA LYS A 90 5.16 29.85 -36.20
C LYS A 90 6.30 30.04 -37.19
N VAL A 91 7.37 29.26 -37.04
CA VAL A 91 8.51 29.28 -37.96
C VAL A 91 8.10 28.82 -39.33
N LEU A 92 7.41 27.66 -39.45
CA LEU A 92 6.91 27.13 -40.70
C LEU A 92 5.95 28.07 -41.42
N ASP A 93 5.10 28.77 -40.68
CA ASP A 93 4.17 29.74 -41.24
C ASP A 93 4.92 30.98 -41.79
N SER A 94 6.00 31.42 -41.09
CA SER A 94 6.81 32.58 -41.53
C SER A 94 7.51 32.30 -42.86
N TYR A 95 7.89 31.03 -43.12
CA TYR A 95 8.48 30.61 -44.39
C TYR A 95 7.44 30.17 -45.44
N ARG A 96 6.14 30.24 -45.15
CA ARG A 96 5.02 29.84 -46.01
C ARG A 96 5.23 28.41 -46.59
N THR A 97 5.58 27.49 -45.73
CA THR A 97 5.88 26.11 -46.14
C THR A 97 4.67 25.28 -46.50
N GLY A 98 3.44 25.79 -46.22
CA GLY A 98 2.19 25.05 -46.47
C GLY A 98 1.98 23.83 -45.54
N ILE A 99 2.75 23.74 -44.42
CA ILE A 99 2.76 22.58 -43.52
C ILE A 99 2.03 22.93 -42.22
N GLN A 100 1.26 21.98 -41.75
CA GLN A 100 0.63 22.05 -40.44
C GLN A 100 1.19 20.95 -39.54
N VAL A 101 1.81 21.32 -38.40
CA VAL A 101 2.32 20.39 -37.37
C VAL A 101 1.14 19.83 -36.60
N VAL A 102 0.96 18.51 -36.66
CA VAL A 102 -0.11 17.80 -35.95
C VAL A 102 0.31 17.53 -34.51
N ASN A 103 1.50 16.91 -34.36
CA ASN A 103 2.02 16.54 -33.05
C ASN A 103 3.55 16.50 -33.06
N VAL A 104 4.14 16.77 -31.90
CA VAL A 104 5.55 16.55 -31.61
C VAL A 104 5.61 15.62 -30.43
N LYS A 105 6.38 14.53 -30.53
CA LYS A 105 6.51 13.54 -29.47
C LYS A 105 7.97 13.29 -29.18
N MET A 106 8.37 13.50 -27.94
CA MET A 106 9.68 13.09 -27.44
C MET A 106 9.66 11.59 -27.15
N GLN A 107 10.67 10.87 -27.65
CA GLN A 107 10.76 9.41 -27.51
C GLN A 107 11.72 9.02 -26.41
N ASN A 108 13.02 9.22 -26.62
CA ASN A 108 14.06 8.93 -25.65
C ASN A 108 14.65 10.24 -25.14
N VAL A 109 14.74 10.35 -23.83
CA VAL A 109 15.43 11.47 -23.16
C VAL A 109 16.30 10.83 -22.10
N THR A 110 17.60 10.75 -22.38
CA THR A 110 18.58 10.08 -21.50
C THR A 110 19.81 10.97 -21.31
N PRO A 111 20.51 10.85 -20.20
CA PRO A 111 21.86 11.38 -20.09
C PRO A 111 22.78 10.74 -21.15
N PRO A 112 23.88 11.37 -21.53
CA PRO A 112 24.86 10.77 -22.43
C PRO A 112 25.38 9.43 -21.87
N GLY A 113 25.56 8.42 -22.74
CA GLY A 113 25.92 7.06 -22.36
C GLY A 113 27.04 6.90 -21.31
N PRO A 114 28.14 7.69 -21.36
CA PRO A 114 29.22 7.58 -20.35
C PRO A 114 28.79 7.90 -18.91
N VAL A 115 27.74 8.72 -18.71
CA VAL A 115 27.27 9.15 -17.38
C VAL A 115 25.93 8.54 -16.97
N GLU A 116 25.28 7.82 -17.87
CA GLU A 116 23.95 7.22 -17.65
C GLU A 116 23.96 6.27 -16.43
N ALA A 117 25.01 5.45 -16.29
CA ALA A 117 25.14 4.53 -15.16
C ALA A 117 25.20 5.26 -13.81
N ALA A 118 25.94 6.35 -13.74
CA ALA A 118 26.06 7.15 -12.52
C ALA A 118 24.73 7.85 -12.15
N PHE A 119 24.00 8.35 -13.14
CA PHE A 119 22.66 8.93 -12.92
C PHE A 119 21.65 7.89 -12.42
N ASN A 120 21.69 6.68 -12.98
CA ASN A 120 20.82 5.60 -12.55
C ASN A 120 21.13 5.18 -11.11
N GLU A 121 22.42 5.11 -10.72
CA GLU A 121 22.85 4.79 -9.35
C GLU A 121 22.34 5.84 -8.33
N VAL A 122 22.42 7.13 -8.66
CA VAL A 122 21.88 8.19 -7.81
C VAL A 122 20.37 8.06 -7.64
N ASN A 123 19.64 7.85 -8.73
CA ASN A 123 18.18 7.68 -8.68
C ASN A 123 17.79 6.42 -7.89
N GLU A 124 18.52 5.32 -8.05
CA GLU A 124 18.31 4.09 -7.29
C GLU A 124 18.55 4.31 -5.78
N ALA A 125 19.64 4.99 -5.43
CA ALA A 125 19.95 5.34 -4.04
C ALA A 125 18.88 6.24 -3.41
N GLU A 126 18.34 7.21 -4.14
CA GLU A 126 17.24 8.05 -3.67
C GLU A 126 15.95 7.25 -3.45
N GLN A 127 15.58 6.39 -4.40
CA GLN A 127 14.42 5.50 -4.26
C GLN A 127 14.58 4.51 -3.10
N GLU A 128 15.79 3.95 -2.91
CA GLU A 128 16.08 3.06 -1.80
C GLU A 128 15.98 3.80 -0.45
N ARG A 129 16.49 5.02 -0.37
CA ARG A 129 16.35 5.87 0.83
C ARG A 129 14.87 6.13 1.16
N GLU A 130 14.09 6.52 0.17
CA GLU A 130 12.66 6.79 0.37
C GLU A 130 11.89 5.52 0.76
N SER A 131 12.21 4.40 0.13
CA SER A 131 11.66 3.08 0.48
C SER A 131 11.95 2.71 1.93
N LYS A 132 13.20 2.89 2.40
CA LYS A 132 13.59 2.62 3.80
C LYS A 132 12.85 3.50 4.79
N ILE A 133 12.68 4.79 4.48
CA ILE A 133 11.91 5.72 5.32
C ILE A 133 10.45 5.27 5.41
N ASN A 134 9.83 4.94 4.28
CA ASN A 134 8.45 4.49 4.23
C ASN A 134 8.25 3.16 4.97
N GLN A 135 9.18 2.22 4.85
CA GLN A 135 9.17 0.95 5.59
C GLN A 135 9.30 1.17 7.11
N ALA A 136 10.21 2.05 7.53
CA ALA A 136 10.38 2.38 8.94
C ALA A 136 9.12 3.06 9.51
N GLN A 137 8.51 3.97 8.76
CA GLN A 137 7.27 4.63 9.14
C GLN A 137 6.09 3.64 9.23
N ALA A 138 6.01 2.71 8.29
CA ALA A 138 5.00 1.66 8.31
C ALA A 138 5.17 0.73 9.52
N ALA A 139 6.42 0.34 9.82
CA ALA A 139 6.74 -0.45 11.00
C ALA A 139 6.38 0.28 12.30
N TYR A 140 6.72 1.56 12.42
CA TYR A 140 6.35 2.42 13.56
C TYR A 140 4.84 2.47 13.74
N ASN A 141 4.09 2.75 12.67
CA ASN A 141 2.63 2.87 12.70
C ASN A 141 1.94 1.53 13.03
N ARG A 142 2.60 0.40 12.82
CA ARG A 142 2.10 -0.93 13.17
C ARG A 142 2.44 -1.33 14.61
N GLU A 143 3.70 -1.20 15.00
CA GLU A 143 4.19 -1.74 16.28
C GLU A 143 3.75 -0.90 17.48
N ILE A 144 3.77 0.43 17.38
CA ILE A 144 3.41 1.30 18.51
C ILE A 144 1.94 1.18 18.90
N PRO A 145 0.96 1.24 17.96
CA PRO A 145 -0.45 1.04 18.34
C PRO A 145 -0.72 -0.38 18.83
N LYS A 146 -0.05 -1.39 18.26
CA LYS A 146 -0.17 -2.78 18.72
C LYS A 146 0.30 -2.95 20.15
N ALA A 147 1.47 -2.41 20.50
CA ALA A 147 1.99 -2.47 21.87
C ALA A 147 1.09 -1.73 22.85
N LYS A 148 0.60 -0.54 22.47
CA LYS A 148 -0.38 0.21 23.29
C LYS A 148 -1.69 -0.56 23.47
N GLY A 149 -2.20 -1.16 22.40
CA GLY A 149 -3.42 -2.00 22.45
C GLY A 149 -3.26 -3.20 23.37
N SER A 150 -2.13 -3.91 23.30
CA SER A 150 -1.82 -5.05 24.18
C SER A 150 -1.71 -4.63 25.65
N ALA A 151 -1.09 -3.48 25.91
CA ALA A 151 -0.98 -2.94 27.27
C ALA A 151 -2.37 -2.59 27.85
N LEU A 152 -3.20 -1.90 27.07
CA LEU A 152 -4.58 -1.57 27.47
C LEU A 152 -5.42 -2.82 27.69
N GLN A 153 -5.29 -3.83 26.81
CA GLN A 153 -5.97 -5.11 26.98
C GLN A 153 -5.59 -5.79 28.29
N THR A 154 -4.30 -5.83 28.63
CA THR A 154 -3.83 -6.42 29.89
C THR A 154 -4.38 -5.69 31.10
N ILE A 155 -4.39 -4.34 31.07
CA ILE A 155 -4.95 -3.51 32.15
C ILE A 155 -6.44 -3.79 32.29
N SER A 156 -7.21 -3.73 31.21
CA SER A 156 -8.67 -3.98 31.24
C SER A 156 -9.02 -5.38 31.70
N GLN A 157 -8.22 -6.40 31.33
CA GLN A 157 -8.39 -7.77 31.84
C GLN A 157 -8.15 -7.86 33.35
N ALA A 158 -7.12 -7.17 33.87
CA ALA A 158 -6.83 -7.13 35.29
C ALA A 158 -7.91 -6.42 36.07
N GLU A 159 -8.40 -5.28 35.57
CA GLU A 159 -9.52 -4.54 36.17
C GLU A 159 -10.81 -5.36 36.15
N GLY A 160 -11.12 -6.02 35.02
CA GLY A 160 -12.26 -6.92 34.91
C GLY A 160 -12.18 -8.08 35.90
N TYR A 161 -11.01 -8.72 36.02
CA TYR A 161 -10.79 -9.77 37.02
C TYR A 161 -10.96 -9.28 38.47
N ALA A 162 -10.43 -8.10 38.78
CA ALA A 162 -10.56 -7.52 40.12
C ALA A 162 -12.05 -7.26 40.46
N LEU A 163 -12.80 -6.66 39.52
CA LEU A 163 -14.24 -6.43 39.68
C LEU A 163 -15.01 -7.75 39.82
N GLU A 164 -14.73 -8.75 39.02
CA GLU A 164 -15.34 -10.07 39.11
C GLU A 164 -15.10 -10.70 40.48
N ARG A 165 -13.88 -10.66 40.99
CA ARG A 165 -13.54 -11.23 42.30
C ARG A 165 -14.29 -10.51 43.42
N VAL A 166 -14.37 -9.19 43.37
CA VAL A 166 -15.13 -8.38 44.38
C VAL A 166 -16.62 -8.71 44.31
N ASN A 167 -17.18 -8.72 43.09
CA ASN A 167 -18.61 -8.99 42.89
C ASN A 167 -18.99 -10.41 43.30
N LEU A 168 -18.17 -11.42 43.00
CA LEU A 168 -18.37 -12.80 43.44
C LEU A 168 -18.33 -12.90 44.96
N ALA A 169 -17.32 -12.32 45.61
CA ALA A 169 -17.22 -12.34 47.07
C ALA A 169 -18.40 -11.62 47.72
N GLN A 170 -18.80 -10.49 47.17
CA GLN A 170 -19.97 -9.75 47.66
C GLN A 170 -21.27 -10.54 47.46
N GLY A 171 -21.42 -11.19 46.29
CA GLY A 171 -22.55 -12.05 45.99
C GLY A 171 -22.66 -13.26 46.95
N GLU A 172 -21.52 -13.93 47.21
CA GLU A 172 -21.42 -15.04 48.16
C GLU A 172 -21.76 -14.60 49.59
N ALA A 173 -21.23 -13.45 50.01
CA ALA A 173 -21.54 -12.89 51.32
C ALA A 173 -23.02 -12.54 51.47
N ASN A 174 -23.60 -11.89 50.47
CA ASN A 174 -25.05 -11.57 50.50
C ASN A 174 -25.90 -12.83 50.50
N ARG A 175 -25.56 -13.82 49.66
CA ARG A 175 -26.25 -15.12 49.66
C ARG A 175 -26.17 -15.81 51.01
N PHE A 176 -25.01 -15.80 51.65
CA PHE A 176 -24.84 -16.38 52.99
C PHE A 176 -25.72 -15.67 54.02
N LEU A 177 -25.76 -14.33 54.00
CA LEU A 177 -26.59 -13.56 54.90
C LEU A 177 -28.09 -13.81 54.70
N ASP A 178 -28.53 -13.94 53.45
CA ASP A 178 -29.93 -14.26 53.14
C ASP A 178 -30.30 -15.66 53.63
N VAL A 179 -29.45 -16.67 53.35
CA VAL A 179 -29.65 -18.04 53.86
C VAL A 179 -29.64 -18.07 55.40
N LEU A 180 -28.75 -17.31 56.04
CA LEU A 180 -28.68 -17.22 57.50
C LEU A 180 -29.96 -16.60 58.10
N LYS A 181 -30.51 -15.58 57.43
CA LYS A 181 -31.78 -14.95 57.84
C LYS A 181 -32.93 -15.95 57.79
N GLU A 182 -33.09 -16.69 56.70
CA GLU A 182 -34.11 -17.73 56.54
C GLU A 182 -33.88 -18.89 57.51
N TYR A 183 -32.63 -19.31 57.73
CA TYR A 183 -32.30 -20.34 58.70
C TYR A 183 -32.68 -19.95 60.11
N ARG A 184 -32.56 -18.67 60.54
CA ARG A 184 -32.96 -18.19 61.86
C ARG A 184 -34.45 -18.29 62.05
N GLN A 185 -35.25 -18.14 60.97
CA GLN A 185 -36.74 -18.20 61.08
C GLN A 185 -37.26 -19.66 61.10
N ALA A 186 -36.65 -20.58 60.31
CA ALA A 186 -37.13 -21.93 60.19
C ALA A 186 -35.92 -22.94 60.03
N LYS A 187 -35.31 -23.29 61.18
CA LYS A 187 -34.02 -24.04 61.17
C LYS A 187 -34.15 -25.41 60.53
N ASP A 188 -35.16 -26.20 60.85
CA ASP A 188 -35.27 -27.60 60.38
C ASP A 188 -35.63 -27.67 58.88
N VAL A 189 -36.50 -26.78 58.44
CA VAL A 189 -36.93 -26.74 57.03
C VAL A 189 -35.76 -26.30 56.15
N THR A 190 -35.06 -25.22 56.54
CA THR A 190 -33.93 -24.71 55.79
C THR A 190 -32.76 -25.72 55.71
N LYS A 191 -32.47 -26.41 56.83
CA LYS A 191 -31.44 -27.47 56.86
C LYS A 191 -31.76 -28.59 55.89
N ARG A 192 -33.01 -29.07 55.89
CA ARG A 192 -33.48 -30.14 55.01
C ARG A 192 -33.44 -29.72 53.56
N ARG A 193 -33.83 -28.51 53.26
CA ARG A 193 -33.74 -27.94 51.89
C ARG A 193 -32.31 -27.87 51.41
N LEU A 194 -31.40 -27.28 52.19
CA LEU A 194 -29.96 -27.18 51.81
C LEU A 194 -29.34 -28.54 51.61
N TYR A 195 -29.68 -29.54 52.44
CA TYR A 195 -29.21 -30.89 52.26
C TYR A 195 -29.68 -31.48 50.94
N LEU A 196 -30.95 -31.36 50.59
CA LEU A 196 -31.49 -31.89 49.32
C LEU A 196 -30.92 -31.16 48.12
N GLU A 197 -30.73 -29.83 48.17
CA GLU A 197 -30.08 -29.04 47.12
C GLU A 197 -28.61 -29.50 46.91
N SER A 198 -27.87 -29.70 48.00
CA SER A 198 -26.48 -30.20 47.93
C SER A 198 -26.39 -31.59 47.35
N MET A 199 -27.30 -32.50 47.73
CA MET A 199 -27.39 -33.86 47.18
C MET A 199 -27.73 -33.83 45.68
N ASN A 200 -28.67 -33.00 45.25
CA ASN A 200 -28.98 -32.84 43.81
C ASN A 200 -27.79 -32.33 43.01
N GLN A 201 -27.04 -31.36 43.54
CA GLN A 201 -25.85 -30.85 42.90
C GLN A 201 -24.75 -31.94 42.79
N LEU A 202 -24.61 -32.76 43.83
CA LEU A 202 -23.66 -33.84 43.86
C LEU A 202 -24.04 -34.94 42.85
N PHE A 203 -25.29 -35.34 42.79
CA PHE A 203 -25.78 -36.35 41.85
C PHE A 203 -25.67 -35.92 40.40
N ASN A 204 -25.83 -34.67 40.10
CA ASN A 204 -25.63 -34.14 38.73
C ASN A 204 -24.14 -34.10 38.29
N ARG A 205 -23.21 -34.20 39.22
CA ARG A 205 -21.75 -34.20 38.92
C ARG A 205 -21.13 -35.59 38.86
N VAL A 206 -21.85 -36.63 39.32
CA VAL A 206 -21.39 -38.00 39.39
C VAL A 206 -22.00 -38.77 38.20
N SER A 207 -21.18 -39.38 37.38
CA SER A 207 -21.60 -40.13 36.19
C SER A 207 -22.22 -41.50 36.54
N GLU A 208 -21.87 -42.06 37.68
CA GLU A 208 -22.38 -43.39 38.12
C GLU A 208 -22.57 -43.36 39.62
N ILE A 209 -23.71 -43.87 40.08
CA ILE A 209 -24.08 -43.93 41.51
C ILE A 209 -24.37 -45.38 41.86
N TYR A 210 -23.58 -45.94 42.78
CA TYR A 210 -23.80 -47.27 43.31
C TYR A 210 -24.42 -47.14 44.69
N VAL A 211 -25.70 -47.60 44.79
CA VAL A 211 -26.42 -47.64 46.10
C VAL A 211 -26.23 -49.05 46.64
N ILE A 212 -25.56 -49.15 47.78
CA ILE A 212 -25.29 -50.45 48.46
C ILE A 212 -26.01 -50.39 49.79
N ASP A 213 -26.77 -51.48 50.08
CA ASP A 213 -27.43 -51.62 51.38
C ASP A 213 -26.41 -51.97 52.47
N ALA A 214 -26.55 -51.33 53.62
CA ALA A 214 -25.58 -51.45 54.72
C ALA A 214 -25.46 -52.88 55.30
N ASP A 215 -26.49 -53.72 55.10
CA ASP A 215 -26.53 -55.09 55.64
C ASP A 215 -25.96 -56.16 54.67
N GLN A 216 -25.54 -55.80 53.44
CA GLN A 216 -24.97 -56.75 52.48
C GLN A 216 -23.45 -56.86 52.62
N LYS A 217 -23.03 -57.91 53.28
CA LYS A 217 -21.62 -58.33 53.44
C LYS A 217 -21.15 -59.18 52.26
N GLY A 218 -21.01 -58.62 51.07
CA GLY A 218 -20.47 -59.52 50.01
C GLY A 218 -20.34 -58.94 48.59
N LEU A 219 -20.66 -57.68 48.37
CA LEU A 219 -20.68 -57.07 47.03
C LEU A 219 -19.38 -56.32 46.63
N VAL A 220 -18.46 -56.11 47.55
CA VAL A 220 -17.22 -55.32 47.33
C VAL A 220 -16.24 -55.95 46.31
N PRO A 221 -16.17 -57.31 46.14
CA PRO A 221 -15.23 -57.89 45.16
C PRO A 221 -15.69 -57.79 43.67
N LEU A 222 -16.96 -57.46 43.44
CA LEU A 222 -17.49 -57.40 42.06
C LEU A 222 -17.48 -55.99 41.42
N LEU A 223 -17.14 -54.95 42.19
CA LEU A 223 -16.97 -53.58 41.70
C LEU A 223 -15.54 -53.34 41.26
N ASP A 224 -15.29 -53.35 39.95
CA ASP A 224 -14.01 -52.99 39.40
C ASP A 224 -13.73 -51.49 39.55
N LEU A 225 -13.25 -51.09 40.73
CA LEU A 225 -12.89 -49.73 41.07
C LEU A 225 -11.66 -49.18 40.29
N GLN A 226 -11.00 -50.01 39.47
CA GLN A 226 -9.87 -49.59 38.67
C GLN A 226 -10.29 -48.83 37.39
N LYS A 227 -11.52 -49.04 36.90
CA LYS A 227 -12.03 -48.32 35.73
C LYS A 227 -12.40 -46.83 35.98
N ALA A 228 -12.54 -46.44 37.22
CA ALA A 228 -12.89 -45.03 37.59
C ALA A 228 -11.70 -44.06 37.67
N ARG A 229 -10.45 -44.56 37.46
CA ARG A 229 -9.22 -43.74 37.57
C ARG A 229 -8.60 -43.33 36.23
N GLY A 230 -9.25 -43.60 35.13
CA GLY A 230 -8.70 -43.30 33.80
C GLY A 230 -9.63 -42.49 32.94
N LYS A 231 -9.69 -41.18 33.18
CA LYS A 231 -9.85 -40.13 32.15
C LYS A 231 -9.47 -38.78 32.76
#